data_0c4a1cde057e912e74511442a5052352
#
_entry.id   0c4a1cde057e912e74511442a5052352
#
_cell.length_a   1.000
_cell.length_b   1.000
_cell.length_c   1.000
_cell.angle_alpha   90.00
_cell.angle_beta   90.00
_cell.angle_gamma   90.00
#
_symmetry.space_group_name_H-M   'P 1'
#
loop_
_entity.id
_entity.type
_entity.pdbx_description
1 polymer ?
#
loop_
_entity_poly.entity_id
_entity_poly.type
_entity_poly.pdbx_seq_one_letter_code
_entity_poly.pdbx_strand_id
1 'polypeptide(L)'
;MSVTWLDEPEAHDYDAAADYLSMGADDDVVAKTVAALKVAEPTLRKAKDILRAAQLALLPDTNPRVRADLGKIKDGRKLSPILLVRGDFRVGTAMQIADGYHRVCASYLTDENTPIPCRLVSWQS
;
A
#
# COMPACT_ATOMS: atom_id res chain seq x y z
N MET A 1 11.20 -17.71 3.70
CA MET A 1 11.53 -16.67 2.71
C MET A 1 10.97 -15.35 3.20
N SER A 2 11.76 -14.31 3.26
CA SER A 2 11.33 -13.00 3.75
C SER A 2 11.24 -12.00 2.59
N VAL A 3 10.34 -11.03 2.76
CA VAL A 3 10.21 -9.93 1.80
C VAL A 3 11.21 -8.85 2.15
N THR A 4 11.91 -8.33 1.14
CA THR A 4 12.84 -7.20 1.30
C THR A 4 12.28 -5.97 0.61
N TRP A 5 12.61 -4.78 1.15
CA TRP A 5 11.98 -3.54 0.76
C TRP A 5 13.00 -2.46 0.43
N LEU A 6 12.65 -1.60 -0.52
CA LEU A 6 13.35 -0.34 -0.73
C LEU A 6 13.15 0.55 0.51
N ASP A 7 14.08 1.46 0.75
CA ASP A 7 13.99 2.39 1.88
C ASP A 7 12.86 3.41 1.68
N GLU A 8 12.54 3.74 0.43
CA GLU A 8 11.52 4.72 0.10
C GLU A 8 10.69 4.27 -1.10
N PRO A 9 9.43 4.72 -1.19
CA PRO A 9 8.62 4.51 -2.40
C PRO A 9 9.30 5.11 -3.63
N GLU A 10 9.06 4.49 -4.78
CA GLU A 10 9.54 5.02 -6.04
C GLU A 10 8.68 6.22 -6.49
N ALA A 11 9.26 7.12 -7.29
CA ALA A 11 8.56 8.33 -7.72
C ALA A 11 7.23 8.02 -8.41
N HIS A 12 7.20 6.98 -9.26
CA HIS A 12 5.97 6.60 -9.98
C HIS A 12 4.88 6.04 -9.05
N ASP A 13 5.22 5.58 -7.85
CA ASP A 13 4.22 5.11 -6.88
C ASP A 13 3.33 6.26 -6.41
N TYR A 14 3.92 7.44 -6.22
CA TYR A 14 3.16 8.64 -5.84
C TYR A 14 2.23 9.11 -6.96
N ASP A 15 2.67 9.00 -8.21
CA ASP A 15 1.83 9.32 -9.38
C ASP A 15 0.64 8.36 -9.47
N ALA A 16 0.89 7.06 -9.27
CA ALA A 16 -0.17 6.06 -9.25
C ALA A 16 -1.16 6.29 -8.11
N ALA A 17 -0.66 6.66 -6.91
CA ALA A 17 -1.50 7.01 -5.78
C ALA A 17 -2.39 8.22 -6.09
N ALA A 18 -1.84 9.26 -6.71
CA ALA A 18 -2.59 10.45 -7.10
C ALA A 18 -3.72 10.08 -8.08
N ASP A 19 -3.42 9.25 -9.07
CA ASP A 19 -4.42 8.81 -10.06
C ASP A 19 -5.58 8.07 -9.38
N TYR A 20 -5.26 7.15 -8.47
CA TYR A 20 -6.28 6.40 -7.74
C TYR A 20 -7.11 7.31 -6.83
N LEU A 21 -6.45 8.14 -6.02
CA LEU A 21 -7.11 9.00 -5.05
C LEU A 21 -8.00 10.06 -5.70
N SER A 22 -7.68 10.46 -6.95
CA SER A 22 -8.50 11.42 -7.69
C SER A 22 -9.91 10.94 -7.99
N MET A 23 -10.16 9.64 -7.86
CA MET A 23 -11.49 9.09 -7.99
C MET A 23 -12.34 9.27 -6.72
N GLY A 24 -11.73 9.63 -5.60
CA GLY A 24 -12.41 9.75 -4.31
C GLY A 24 -12.35 11.13 -3.68
N ALA A 25 -11.64 12.08 -4.27
CA ALA A 25 -11.49 13.43 -3.72
C ALA A 25 -11.12 14.44 -4.81
N ASP A 26 -11.29 15.72 -4.50
CA ASP A 26 -10.93 16.81 -5.42
C ASP A 26 -9.41 16.93 -5.58
N ASP A 27 -8.99 17.52 -6.68
CA ASP A 27 -7.57 17.59 -7.07
C ASP A 27 -6.68 18.26 -6.02
N ASP A 28 -7.15 19.33 -5.38
CA ASP A 28 -6.38 20.02 -4.32
C ASP A 28 -6.20 19.16 -3.08
N VAL A 29 -7.23 18.42 -2.68
CA VAL A 29 -7.15 17.45 -1.56
C VAL A 29 -6.18 16.33 -1.91
N VAL A 30 -6.26 15.80 -3.13
CA VAL A 30 -5.34 14.74 -3.60
C VAL A 30 -3.89 15.25 -3.58
N ALA A 31 -3.63 16.43 -4.13
CA ALA A 31 -2.28 16.99 -4.17
C ALA A 31 -1.68 17.15 -2.76
N LYS A 32 -2.47 17.67 -1.81
CA LYS A 32 -2.03 17.83 -0.42
C LYS A 32 -1.80 16.50 0.27
N THR A 33 -2.66 15.51 0.01
CA THR A 33 -2.55 14.17 0.59
C THR A 33 -1.30 13.45 0.06
N VAL A 34 -1.04 13.51 -1.23
CA VAL A 34 0.17 12.93 -1.84
C VAL A 34 1.43 13.63 -1.31
N ALA A 35 1.41 14.95 -1.16
CA ALA A 35 2.52 15.69 -0.54
C ALA A 35 2.78 15.22 0.88
N ALA A 36 1.73 14.97 1.67
CA ALA A 36 1.85 14.44 3.01
C ALA A 36 2.46 13.03 3.01
N LEU A 37 2.07 12.17 2.06
CA LEU A 37 2.65 10.83 1.91
C LEU A 37 4.16 10.89 1.65
N LYS A 38 4.63 11.87 0.85
CA LYS A 38 6.05 12.02 0.52
C LYS A 38 6.92 12.35 1.73
N VAL A 39 6.36 13.01 2.73
CA VAL A 39 7.10 13.43 3.94
C VAL A 39 6.74 12.65 5.18
N ALA A 40 5.82 11.68 5.08
CA ALA A 40 5.41 10.86 6.22
C ALA A 40 6.54 9.95 6.67
N GLU A 41 6.65 9.77 7.99
CA GLU A 41 7.58 8.81 8.57
C GLU A 41 7.15 7.38 8.20
N PRO A 42 8.10 6.49 7.89
CA PRO A 42 7.77 5.09 7.65
C PRO A 42 7.22 4.41 8.91
N THR A 43 6.24 3.55 8.70
CA THR A 43 5.69 2.69 9.77
C THR A 43 5.58 1.27 9.24
N LEU A 44 5.67 0.29 10.14
CA LEU A 44 5.50 -1.13 9.78
C LEU A 44 4.10 -1.58 10.13
N ARG A 45 3.42 -2.21 9.16
CA ARG A 45 2.09 -2.77 9.35
C ARG A 45 2.06 -4.20 8.79
N LYS A 46 1.35 -5.10 9.47
CA LYS A 46 1.24 -6.49 9.02
C LYS A 46 0.36 -6.57 7.77
N ALA A 47 0.73 -7.44 6.83
CA ALA A 47 -0.02 -7.66 5.60
C ALA A 47 -1.50 -7.93 5.89
N LYS A 48 -1.81 -8.81 6.85
CA LYS A 48 -3.19 -9.15 7.21
C LYS A 48 -3.99 -7.95 7.72
N ASP A 49 -3.36 -7.06 8.49
CA ASP A 49 -4.03 -5.89 9.03
C ASP A 49 -4.33 -4.86 7.94
N ILE A 50 -3.43 -4.70 6.98
CA ILE A 50 -3.64 -3.80 5.85
C ILE A 50 -4.85 -4.26 5.02
N LEU A 51 -4.91 -5.54 4.66
CA LEU A 51 -6.05 -6.06 3.88
C LEU A 51 -7.36 -5.93 4.63
N ARG A 52 -7.36 -6.24 5.93
CA ARG A 52 -8.56 -6.12 6.77
C ARG A 52 -9.01 -4.67 6.87
N ALA A 53 -8.09 -3.74 7.14
CA ALA A 53 -8.40 -2.32 7.24
C ALA A 53 -8.93 -1.74 5.92
N ALA A 54 -8.42 -2.22 4.80
CA ALA A 54 -8.85 -1.80 3.46
C ALA A 54 -10.14 -2.49 3.02
N GLN A 55 -10.59 -3.55 3.71
CA GLN A 55 -11.75 -4.36 3.33
C GLN A 55 -11.63 -4.92 1.91
N LEU A 56 -10.41 -5.30 1.53
CA LEU A 56 -10.12 -5.87 0.22
C LEU A 56 -9.83 -7.37 0.31
N ALA A 57 -10.25 -8.09 -0.72
CA ALA A 57 -10.00 -9.52 -0.82
C ALA A 57 -8.51 -9.80 -1.03
N LEU A 58 -8.04 -10.92 -0.48
CA LEU A 58 -6.74 -11.45 -0.83
C LEU A 58 -6.79 -11.98 -2.26
N LEU A 59 -6.01 -11.39 -3.15
CA LEU A 59 -5.89 -11.89 -4.52
C LEU A 59 -5.00 -13.14 -4.54
N PRO A 60 -5.37 -14.15 -5.35
CA PRO A 60 -4.62 -15.40 -5.38
C PRO A 60 -3.28 -15.25 -6.13
N ASP A 61 -2.41 -16.25 -5.97
CA ASP A 61 -1.11 -16.32 -6.65
C ASP A 61 -1.24 -16.49 -8.17
N THR A 62 -2.44 -16.80 -8.67
CA THR A 62 -2.73 -16.84 -10.10
C THR A 62 -2.95 -15.46 -10.72
N ASN A 63 -3.18 -14.43 -9.89
CA ASN A 63 -3.24 -13.05 -10.38
C ASN A 63 -1.88 -12.67 -10.95
N PRO A 64 -1.79 -12.17 -12.20
CA PRO A 64 -0.49 -11.94 -12.85
C PRO A 64 0.42 -10.96 -12.11
N ARG A 65 -0.14 -9.91 -11.50
CA ARG A 65 0.66 -8.92 -10.77
C ARG A 65 1.13 -9.46 -9.43
N VAL A 66 0.27 -10.21 -8.73
CA VAL A 66 0.65 -10.89 -7.48
C VAL A 66 1.75 -11.91 -7.77
N ARG A 67 1.60 -12.70 -8.84
CA ARG A 67 2.61 -13.67 -9.26
C ARG A 67 3.95 -12.99 -9.57
N ALA A 68 3.92 -11.85 -10.27
CA ALA A 68 5.15 -11.09 -10.56
C ALA A 68 5.85 -10.64 -9.27
N ASP A 69 5.09 -10.15 -8.31
CA ASP A 69 5.64 -9.74 -7.01
C ASP A 69 6.17 -10.92 -6.19
N LEU A 70 5.48 -12.06 -6.22
CA LEU A 70 5.98 -13.29 -5.59
C LEU A 70 7.30 -13.74 -6.22
N GLY A 71 7.45 -13.59 -7.54
CA GLY A 71 8.70 -13.88 -8.24
C GLY A 71 9.84 -12.97 -7.76
N LYS A 72 9.57 -11.69 -7.58
CA LYS A 72 10.55 -10.75 -7.02
C LYS A 72 10.97 -11.15 -5.61
N ILE A 73 10.00 -11.53 -4.76
CA ILE A 73 10.29 -11.97 -3.39
C ILE A 73 11.20 -13.21 -3.42
N LYS A 74 10.86 -14.19 -4.25
CA LYS A 74 11.66 -15.41 -4.41
C LYS A 74 13.10 -15.12 -4.86
N ASP A 75 13.27 -14.14 -5.73
CA ASP A 75 14.57 -13.75 -6.26
C ASP A 75 15.34 -12.80 -5.33
N GLY A 76 14.80 -12.46 -4.17
CA GLY A 76 15.42 -11.53 -3.23
C GLY A 76 15.41 -10.08 -3.68
N ARG A 77 14.57 -9.73 -4.65
CA ARG A 77 14.45 -8.36 -5.15
C ARG A 77 13.61 -7.52 -4.19
N LYS A 78 13.99 -6.25 -4.05
CA LYS A 78 13.31 -5.33 -3.12
C LYS A 78 12.00 -4.83 -3.72
N LEU A 79 10.96 -4.80 -2.89
CA LEU A 79 9.67 -4.20 -3.24
C LEU A 79 9.60 -2.76 -2.74
N SER A 80 8.80 -1.96 -3.40
CA SER A 80 8.55 -0.58 -2.99
C SER A 80 7.57 -0.54 -1.81
N PRO A 81 7.81 0.31 -0.78
CA PRO A 81 6.86 0.50 0.31
C PRO A 81 5.47 0.90 -0.17
N ILE A 82 4.47 0.73 0.70
CA ILE A 82 3.06 0.89 0.38
C ILE A 82 2.57 2.27 0.82
N LEU A 83 1.65 2.86 0.05
CA LEU A 83 1.05 4.15 0.34
C LEU A 83 -0.39 3.96 0.80
N LEU A 84 -0.71 4.46 2.00
CA LEU A 84 -2.00 4.26 2.67
C LEU A 84 -2.60 5.59 3.09
N VAL A 85 -3.93 5.72 2.96
CA VAL A 85 -4.68 6.86 3.47
C VAL A 85 -5.73 6.35 4.46
N ARG A 86 -5.76 6.92 5.66
CA ARG A 86 -6.66 6.49 6.71
C ARG A 86 -8.12 6.61 6.30
N GLY A 87 -8.91 5.59 6.71
CA GLY A 87 -10.34 5.70 6.77
C GLY A 87 -10.80 6.17 8.15
N ASP A 88 -12.04 5.87 8.48
CA ASP A 88 -12.58 6.09 9.82
C ASP A 88 -13.47 4.92 10.19
N PHE A 89 -12.95 3.98 10.99
CA PHE A 89 -13.65 2.76 11.35
C PHE A 89 -14.88 3.03 12.22
N ARG A 90 -14.92 4.18 12.91
CA ARG A 90 -16.07 4.57 13.75
C ARG A 90 -17.33 4.79 12.92
N VAL A 91 -17.16 5.17 11.65
CA VAL A 91 -18.27 5.43 10.72
C VAL A 91 -18.25 4.46 9.53
N GLY A 92 -17.48 3.39 9.61
CA GLY A 92 -17.45 2.35 8.58
C GLY A 92 -16.66 2.69 7.32
N THR A 93 -15.82 3.72 7.35
CA THR A 93 -15.01 4.11 6.19
C THR A 93 -13.71 3.32 6.18
N ALA A 94 -13.49 2.54 5.12
CA ALA A 94 -12.27 1.73 4.96
C ALA A 94 -11.04 2.59 4.72
N MET A 95 -9.88 2.09 5.19
CA MET A 95 -8.58 2.62 4.78
C MET A 95 -8.38 2.40 3.28
N GLN A 96 -7.70 3.33 2.61
CA GLN A 96 -7.39 3.19 1.20
C GLN A 96 -5.95 2.74 1.00
N ILE A 97 -5.75 1.70 0.20
CA ILE A 97 -4.43 1.38 -0.34
C ILE A 97 -4.27 2.26 -1.58
N ALA A 98 -3.60 3.41 -1.42
CA ALA A 98 -3.43 4.35 -2.52
C ALA A 98 -2.49 3.80 -3.59
N ASP A 99 -1.51 2.98 -3.18
CA ASP A 99 -0.63 2.25 -4.09
C ASP A 99 -0.05 1.03 -3.39
N GLY A 100 -0.08 -0.11 -4.08
CA GLY A 100 0.61 -1.33 -3.63
C GLY A 100 -0.28 -2.51 -3.24
N TYR A 101 -1.53 -2.56 -3.63
CA TYR A 101 -2.45 -3.65 -3.30
C TYR A 101 -1.86 -5.04 -3.63
N HIS A 102 -1.30 -5.21 -4.83
CA HIS A 102 -0.75 -6.51 -5.26
C HIS A 102 0.49 -6.90 -4.43
N ARG A 103 1.31 -5.93 -4.03
CA ARG A 103 2.46 -6.16 -3.15
C ARG A 103 2.02 -6.60 -1.76
N VAL A 104 0.93 -6.06 -1.25
CA VAL A 104 0.35 -6.49 0.03
C VAL A 104 -0.12 -7.94 -0.07
N CYS A 105 -0.82 -8.30 -1.15
CA CYS A 105 -1.27 -9.67 -1.37
C CYS A 105 -0.10 -10.66 -1.47
N ALA A 106 0.94 -10.32 -2.23
CA ALA A 106 2.13 -11.15 -2.36
C ALA A 106 2.84 -11.33 -1.00
N SER A 107 2.92 -10.27 -0.21
CA SER A 107 3.50 -10.32 1.13
C SER A 107 2.68 -11.22 2.06
N TYR A 108 1.35 -11.11 2.02
CA TYR A 108 0.43 -11.96 2.79
C TYR A 108 0.61 -13.44 2.43
N LEU A 109 0.71 -13.75 1.15
CA LEU A 109 0.88 -15.13 0.68
C LEU A 109 2.25 -15.72 1.08
N THR A 110 3.23 -14.88 1.31
CA THR A 110 4.52 -15.30 1.85
C THR A 110 4.40 -15.59 3.34
N ASP A 111 3.81 -14.66 4.10
CA ASP A 111 3.45 -14.80 5.52
C ASP A 111 2.45 -13.69 5.84
N GLU A 112 1.28 -14.04 6.36
CA GLU A 112 0.23 -13.07 6.66
C GLU A 112 0.67 -12.01 7.69
N ASN A 113 1.67 -12.34 8.52
CA ASN A 113 2.24 -11.43 9.50
C ASN A 113 3.43 -10.63 8.97
N THR A 114 3.74 -10.72 7.66
CA THR A 114 4.84 -9.95 7.07
C THR A 114 4.72 -8.47 7.44
N PRO A 115 5.74 -7.89 8.09
CA PRO A 115 5.75 -6.46 8.37
C PRO A 115 6.06 -5.70 7.07
N ILE A 116 5.17 -4.79 6.70
CA ILE A 116 5.27 -4.03 5.45
C ILE A 116 5.56 -2.58 5.79
N PRO A 117 6.64 -1.99 5.26
CA PRO A 117 6.88 -0.55 5.43
C PRO A 117 5.85 0.24 4.64
N CYS A 118 5.22 1.19 5.31
CA CYS A 118 4.13 2.00 4.76
C CYS A 118 4.37 3.48 5.03
N ARG A 119 3.80 4.30 4.18
CA ARG A 119 3.53 5.71 4.49
C ARG A 119 2.02 5.80 4.71
N LEU A 120 1.61 6.26 5.89
CA LEU A 120 0.19 6.29 6.28
C LEU A 120 -0.16 7.70 6.74
N VAL A 121 -1.10 8.34 6.05
CA VAL A 121 -1.57 9.69 6.37
C VAL A 121 -3.09 9.75 6.37
N SER A 122 -3.63 10.78 6.99
CA SER A 122 -5.05 11.12 6.85
C SER A 122 -5.26 11.95 5.58
N TRP A 123 -6.49 12.00 5.08
CA TRP A 123 -6.85 12.94 4.02
C TRP A 123 -6.50 14.35 4.48
N GLN A 124 -5.92 15.15 3.59
CA GLN A 124 -5.51 16.53 3.84
C GLN A 124 -6.53 17.49 3.24
N SER A 125 -6.99 18.42 4.03
CA SER A 125 -7.98 19.42 3.56
C SER A 125 -7.37 20.79 3.31
#